data_623ba16d9f12b45cde4bba4e7c8b0939
#
_entry.id   623ba16d9f12b45cde4bba4e7c8b0939
#
_cell.length_a   1.000
_cell.length_b   1.000
_cell.length_c   1.000
_cell.angle_alpha   90.00
_cell.angle_beta   90.00
_cell.angle_gamma   90.00
#
_symmetry.space_group_name_H-M   'P 1'
#
loop_
_entity.id
_entity.type
_entity.pdbx_description
1 polymer ?
#
loop_
_entity_poly.entity_id
_entity_poly.type
_entity_poly.pdbx_seq_one_letter_code
_entity_poly.pdbx_strand_id
1 'polypeptide(L)'
;MKRIGILGAGTWGMALARMLTVSGNDVLVWSAIEKEIDSLSTTRKHPNLPQMKIPDELRFTKSIEEVCKDKDILLFAVPSVFVRSTAAKARPYVADGQIIVDVAKGIEPDTLYTMTEILADELGKEGGPKGVRLVALSGPTHAEEVAL
;
A
#
# COMPACT_ATOMS: atom_id res chain seq x y z
N MET A 1 -1.06 -1.75 -18.91
CA MET A 1 -1.25 -2.40 -17.60
C MET A 1 0.00 -2.21 -16.73
N LYS A 2 -0.19 -1.75 -15.51
CA LYS A 2 0.90 -1.61 -14.54
C LYS A 2 0.79 -2.70 -13.47
N ARG A 3 1.94 -3.10 -12.91
CA ARG A 3 1.99 -4.01 -11.77
C ARG A 3 2.12 -3.16 -10.51
N ILE A 4 1.12 -3.26 -9.63
CA ILE A 4 1.01 -2.41 -8.46
C ILE A 4 0.98 -3.27 -7.20
N GLY A 5 1.88 -2.96 -6.25
CA GLY A 5 1.87 -3.55 -4.93
C GLY A 5 1.27 -2.56 -3.94
N ILE A 6 0.30 -3.00 -3.15
CA ILE A 6 -0.34 -2.15 -2.14
C ILE A 6 -0.01 -2.71 -0.76
N LEU A 7 0.64 -1.89 0.06
CA LEU A 7 0.97 -2.24 1.44
C LEU A 7 -0.09 -1.64 2.36
N GLY A 8 -1.00 -2.49 2.79
CA GLY A 8 -2.12 -2.14 3.65
C GLY A 8 -3.46 -2.55 3.04
N ALA A 9 -4.24 -3.30 3.79
CA ALA A 9 -5.54 -3.83 3.35
C ALA A 9 -6.71 -3.21 4.11
N GLY A 10 -6.52 -2.01 4.64
CA GLY A 10 -7.58 -1.26 5.30
C GLY A 10 -8.60 -0.70 4.30
N THR A 11 -9.52 0.09 4.80
CA THR A 11 -10.63 0.64 4.01
C THR A 11 -10.14 1.38 2.77
N TRP A 12 -9.20 2.30 2.95
CA TRP A 12 -8.69 3.14 1.86
C TRP A 12 -7.84 2.33 0.88
N GLY A 13 -6.94 1.49 1.41
CA GLY A 13 -6.10 0.64 0.56
C GLY A 13 -6.92 -0.29 -0.33
N MET A 14 -7.97 -0.89 0.21
CA MET A 14 -8.83 -1.80 -0.55
C MET A 14 -9.70 -1.07 -1.57
N ALA A 15 -10.17 0.13 -1.25
CA ALA A 15 -10.92 0.93 -2.21
C ALA A 15 -10.05 1.27 -3.43
N LEU A 16 -8.80 1.68 -3.19
CA LEU A 16 -7.84 1.97 -4.25
C LEU A 16 -7.47 0.70 -5.03
N ALA A 17 -7.28 -0.42 -4.32
CA ALA A 17 -6.96 -1.69 -4.96
C ALA A 17 -8.03 -2.10 -5.96
N ARG A 18 -9.30 -1.97 -5.58
CA ARG A 18 -10.41 -2.26 -6.48
C ARG A 18 -10.41 -1.33 -7.68
N MET A 19 -10.31 -0.04 -7.44
CA MET A 19 -10.31 0.96 -8.52
C MET A 19 -9.20 0.67 -9.55
N LEU A 20 -8.00 0.40 -9.07
CA LEU A 20 -6.85 0.14 -9.94
C LEU A 20 -7.00 -1.18 -10.71
N THR A 21 -7.58 -2.20 -10.09
CA THR A 21 -7.84 -3.49 -10.74
C THR A 21 -8.89 -3.34 -11.84
N VAL A 22 -9.97 -2.64 -11.55
CA VAL A 22 -11.04 -2.39 -12.53
C VAL A 22 -10.51 -1.56 -13.70
N SER A 23 -9.54 -0.70 -13.47
CA SER A 23 -8.89 0.10 -14.52
C SER A 23 -7.89 -0.71 -15.36
N GLY A 24 -7.76 -2.00 -15.12
CA GLY A 24 -6.93 -2.88 -15.95
C GLY A 24 -5.51 -3.12 -15.46
N ASN A 25 -5.22 -2.80 -14.20
CA ASN A 25 -3.90 -3.02 -13.63
C ASN A 25 -3.81 -4.37 -12.89
N ASP A 26 -2.60 -4.91 -12.78
CA ASP A 26 -2.31 -6.10 -11.99
C ASP A 26 -1.96 -5.66 -10.57
N VAL A 27 -2.86 -5.93 -9.62
CA VAL A 27 -2.78 -5.44 -8.25
C VAL A 27 -2.60 -6.59 -7.26
N LEU A 28 -1.63 -6.43 -6.37
CA LEU A 28 -1.34 -7.37 -5.28
C LEU A 28 -1.38 -6.59 -3.97
N VAL A 29 -2.19 -7.06 -3.01
CA VAL A 29 -2.37 -6.41 -1.71
C VAL A 29 -1.73 -7.23 -0.60
N TRP A 30 -0.98 -6.55 0.24
CA TRP A 30 -0.34 -7.12 1.44
C TRP A 30 -0.88 -6.46 2.70
N SER A 31 -0.97 -7.24 3.77
CA SER A 31 -1.23 -6.74 5.12
C SER A 31 -0.33 -7.45 6.12
N ALA A 32 0.06 -6.73 7.17
CA ALA A 32 0.78 -7.33 8.29
C ALA A 32 -0.12 -8.25 9.13
N ILE A 33 -1.43 -8.12 8.98
CA ILE A 33 -2.41 -8.95 9.69
C ILE A 33 -2.81 -10.11 8.79
N GLU A 34 -2.25 -11.29 9.06
CA GLU A 34 -2.47 -12.47 8.22
C GLU A 34 -3.94 -12.89 8.14
N LYS A 35 -4.67 -12.75 9.25
CA LYS A 35 -6.11 -13.06 9.29
C LYS A 35 -6.91 -12.18 8.33
N GLU A 36 -6.51 -10.94 8.16
CA GLU A 36 -7.13 -10.01 7.22
C GLU A 36 -6.98 -10.50 5.78
N ILE A 37 -5.77 -10.95 5.43
CA ILE A 37 -5.50 -11.51 4.11
C ILE A 37 -6.31 -12.80 3.89
N ASP A 38 -6.37 -13.68 4.89
CA ASP A 38 -7.18 -14.90 4.81
C ASP A 38 -8.65 -14.59 4.58
N SER A 39 -9.20 -13.64 5.33
CA SER A 39 -10.59 -13.24 5.22
C SER A 39 -10.90 -12.63 3.85
N LEU A 40 -10.07 -11.70 3.39
CA LEU A 40 -10.28 -11.03 2.08
C LEU A 40 -10.16 -12.02 0.91
N SER A 41 -9.21 -12.95 1.00
CA SER A 41 -9.02 -13.96 -0.04
C SER A 41 -10.18 -14.95 -0.11
N THR A 42 -10.75 -15.29 1.04
CA THR A 42 -11.81 -16.30 1.16
C THR A 42 -13.19 -15.69 0.91
N THR A 43 -13.53 -14.60 1.61
CA THR A 43 -14.87 -14.00 1.53
C THR A 43 -15.04 -13.05 0.37
N ARG A 44 -13.94 -12.48 -0.12
CA ARG A 44 -13.93 -11.46 -1.16
C ARG A 44 -14.77 -10.24 -0.79
N LYS A 45 -14.79 -9.91 0.51
CA LYS A 45 -15.53 -8.77 1.07
C LYS A 45 -14.70 -8.06 2.12
N HIS A 46 -14.84 -6.74 2.22
CA HIS A 46 -14.20 -5.94 3.26
C HIS A 46 -15.25 -5.49 4.27
N PRO A 47 -15.00 -5.66 5.60
CA PRO A 47 -16.02 -5.34 6.63
C PRO A 47 -16.50 -3.90 6.60
N ASN A 48 -15.63 -2.94 6.28
CA ASN A 48 -15.99 -1.52 6.24
C ASN A 48 -16.51 -1.05 4.88
N LEU A 49 -16.51 -1.91 3.87
CA LEU A 49 -16.96 -1.61 2.52
C LEU A 49 -17.90 -2.72 2.03
N PRO A 50 -19.08 -2.88 2.67
CA PRO A 50 -19.94 -4.04 2.41
C PRO A 50 -20.51 -4.09 0.99
N GLN A 51 -20.57 -2.95 0.31
CA GLN A 51 -21.09 -2.89 -1.06
C GLN A 51 -20.01 -3.04 -2.12
N MET A 52 -18.74 -3.05 -1.71
CA MET A 52 -17.63 -3.20 -2.64
C MET A 52 -17.51 -4.65 -3.10
N LYS A 53 -17.48 -4.83 -4.42
CA LYS A 53 -17.15 -6.14 -4.99
C LYS A 53 -15.67 -6.20 -5.28
N ILE A 54 -14.99 -7.20 -4.72
CA ILE A 54 -13.57 -7.41 -4.96
C ILE A 54 -13.42 -8.17 -6.28
N PRO A 55 -12.77 -7.58 -7.30
CA PRO A 55 -12.56 -8.27 -8.58
C PRO A 55 -11.78 -9.56 -8.41
N ASP A 56 -12.08 -10.57 -9.21
CA ASP A 56 -11.38 -11.87 -9.14
C ASP A 56 -9.89 -11.73 -9.44
N GLU A 57 -9.51 -10.75 -10.25
CA GLU A 57 -8.12 -10.51 -10.64
C GLU A 57 -7.29 -9.88 -9.51
N LEU A 58 -7.93 -9.28 -8.51
CA LEU A 58 -7.24 -8.70 -7.35
C LEU A 58 -6.70 -9.83 -6.47
N ARG A 59 -5.38 -9.81 -6.28
CA ARG A 59 -4.68 -10.85 -5.52
C ARG A 59 -4.20 -10.33 -4.17
N PHE A 60 -3.98 -11.26 -3.25
CA PHE A 60 -3.54 -10.96 -1.88
C PHE A 60 -2.30 -11.78 -1.55
N THR A 61 -1.45 -11.25 -0.67
CA THR A 61 -0.26 -11.95 -0.20
C THR A 61 0.04 -11.63 1.26
N LYS A 62 0.66 -12.58 1.96
CA LYS A 62 1.21 -12.39 3.30
C LYS A 62 2.69 -12.03 3.25
N SER A 63 3.32 -12.07 2.07
CA SER A 63 4.74 -11.84 1.88
C SER A 63 5.03 -10.40 1.47
N ILE A 64 5.76 -9.67 2.33
CA ILE A 64 6.17 -8.31 1.99
C ILE A 64 7.17 -8.29 0.84
N GLU A 65 7.98 -9.35 0.69
CA GLU A 65 8.88 -9.49 -0.45
C GLU A 65 8.08 -9.55 -1.75
N GLU A 66 7.04 -10.38 -1.80
CA GLU A 66 6.22 -10.56 -2.99
C GLU A 66 5.52 -9.27 -3.42
N VAL A 67 4.98 -8.53 -2.45
CA VAL A 67 4.27 -7.28 -2.77
C VAL A 67 5.20 -6.19 -3.29
N CYS A 68 6.47 -6.23 -2.89
CA CYS A 68 7.45 -5.21 -3.29
C CYS A 68 8.18 -5.54 -4.59
N LYS A 69 8.43 -6.81 -4.88
CA LYS A 69 9.25 -7.21 -6.04
C LYS A 69 8.52 -7.06 -7.36
N ASP A 70 9.26 -6.63 -8.36
CA ASP A 70 8.80 -6.55 -9.76
C ASP A 70 7.52 -5.73 -9.92
N LYS A 71 7.45 -4.60 -9.21
CA LYS A 71 6.31 -3.70 -9.29
C LYS A 71 6.69 -2.40 -9.97
N ASP A 72 5.78 -1.88 -10.76
CA ASP A 72 5.94 -0.56 -11.38
C ASP A 72 5.69 0.54 -10.34
N ILE A 73 4.73 0.31 -9.45
CA ILE A 73 4.35 1.27 -8.42
C ILE A 73 4.10 0.51 -7.11
N LEU A 74 4.61 1.07 -6.00
CA LEU A 74 4.24 0.64 -4.66
C LEU A 74 3.37 1.71 -4.02
N LEU A 75 2.30 1.31 -3.37
CA LEU A 75 1.36 2.21 -2.74
C LEU A 75 1.30 1.90 -1.25
N PHE A 76 1.68 2.88 -0.40
CA PHE A 76 1.66 2.73 1.04
C PHE A 76 0.32 3.22 1.59
N ALA A 77 -0.52 2.28 2.02
CA ALA A 77 -1.86 2.54 2.51
C ALA A 77 -2.08 2.01 3.94
N VAL A 78 -1.00 1.77 4.67
CA VAL A 78 -1.08 1.42 6.09
C VAL A 78 -1.45 2.65 6.91
N PRO A 79 -2.04 2.49 8.11
CA PRO A 79 -2.25 3.63 9.01
C PRO A 79 -0.94 4.37 9.29
N SER A 80 -1.02 5.69 9.51
CA SER A 80 0.16 6.55 9.66
C SER A 80 1.17 6.03 10.69
N VAL A 81 0.69 5.49 11.81
CA VAL A 81 1.56 4.98 12.89
C VAL A 81 2.38 3.75 12.46
N PHE A 82 2.02 3.10 11.36
CA PHE A 82 2.72 1.91 10.86
C PHE A 82 3.57 2.18 9.61
N VAL A 83 3.61 3.41 9.10
CA VAL A 83 4.37 3.72 7.88
C VAL A 83 5.85 3.42 8.08
N ARG A 84 6.45 3.88 9.18
CA ARG A 84 7.87 3.67 9.46
C ARG A 84 8.21 2.18 9.58
N SER A 85 7.47 1.43 10.37
CA SER A 85 7.75 0.01 10.57
C SER A 85 7.56 -0.80 9.29
N THR A 86 6.56 -0.45 8.49
CA THR A 86 6.31 -1.10 7.21
C THR A 86 7.44 -0.79 6.22
N ALA A 87 7.88 0.46 6.16
CA ALA A 87 9.01 0.85 5.31
C ALA A 87 10.29 0.12 5.70
N ALA A 88 10.54 -0.06 7.00
CA ALA A 88 11.70 -0.81 7.49
C ALA A 88 11.66 -2.26 7.01
N LYS A 89 10.49 -2.89 7.06
CA LYS A 89 10.31 -4.28 6.58
C LYS A 89 10.44 -4.38 5.06
N ALA A 90 9.96 -3.38 4.34
CA ALA A 90 9.99 -3.37 2.88
C ALA A 90 11.38 -3.04 2.32
N ARG A 91 12.21 -2.35 3.08
CA ARG A 91 13.51 -1.81 2.64
C ARG A 91 14.36 -2.78 1.81
N PRO A 92 14.55 -4.05 2.22
CA PRO A 92 15.41 -4.97 1.45
C PRO A 92 14.83 -5.36 0.08
N TYR A 93 13.55 -5.12 -0.14
CA TYR A 93 12.84 -5.63 -1.31
C TYR A 93 12.41 -4.55 -2.30
N VAL A 94 12.58 -3.29 -1.93
CA VAL A 94 12.22 -2.16 -2.80
C VAL A 94 13.33 -1.94 -3.83
N ALA A 95 12.94 -1.83 -5.09
CA ALA A 95 13.91 -1.65 -6.18
C ALA A 95 14.45 -0.22 -6.24
N ASP A 96 15.66 -0.08 -6.77
CA ASP A 96 16.22 1.24 -7.08
C ASP A 96 15.32 1.95 -8.09
N GLY A 97 15.11 3.25 -7.89
CA GLY A 97 14.25 4.05 -8.77
C GLY A 97 12.76 3.79 -8.62
N GLN A 98 12.35 3.00 -7.65
CA GLN A 98 10.95 2.64 -7.45
C GLN A 98 10.07 3.87 -7.25
N ILE A 99 8.93 3.89 -7.92
CA ILE A 99 7.89 4.89 -7.67
C ILE A 99 7.06 4.40 -6.49
N ILE A 100 6.96 5.24 -5.47
CA ILE A 100 6.21 4.93 -4.25
C ILE A 100 5.19 6.05 -4.02
N VAL A 101 3.93 5.66 -3.92
CA VAL A 101 2.83 6.58 -3.63
C VAL A 101 2.39 6.36 -2.19
N ASP A 102 2.35 7.44 -1.41
CA ASP A 102 1.86 7.41 -0.05
C ASP A 102 0.44 7.98 0.00
N VAL A 103 -0.48 7.23 0.58
CA VAL A 103 -1.86 7.68 0.80
C VAL A 103 -2.16 7.88 2.29
N ALA A 104 -1.25 7.50 3.17
CA ALA A 104 -1.39 7.74 4.60
C ALA A 104 -1.18 9.22 4.90
N LYS A 105 -1.95 9.76 5.84
CA LYS A 105 -1.88 11.17 6.21
C LYS A 105 -1.48 11.31 7.68
N GLY A 106 -0.72 12.36 7.98
CA GLY A 106 -0.34 12.66 9.34
C GLY A 106 1.11 13.08 9.46
N ILE A 107 1.52 13.25 10.70
CA ILE A 107 2.88 13.67 11.08
C ILE A 107 3.33 12.75 12.21
N GLU A 108 4.57 12.30 12.14
CA GLU A 108 5.17 11.47 13.19
C GLU A 108 5.45 12.33 14.43
N PRO A 109 4.97 11.94 15.63
CA PRO A 109 5.09 12.79 16.82
C PRO A 109 6.51 13.20 17.21
N ASP A 110 7.47 12.28 17.14
CA ASP A 110 8.82 12.54 17.64
C ASP A 110 9.67 13.36 16.67
N THR A 111 9.57 13.07 15.38
CA THR A 111 10.38 13.70 14.34
C THR A 111 9.68 14.89 13.69
N LEU A 112 8.36 14.94 13.78
CA LEU A 112 7.49 15.86 13.04
C LEU A 112 7.58 15.66 11.52
N TYR A 113 8.05 14.51 11.08
CA TYR A 113 8.10 14.16 9.66
C TYR A 113 6.73 13.88 9.08
N THR A 114 6.50 14.31 7.85
CA THR A 114 5.37 13.85 7.06
C THR A 114 5.59 12.39 6.66
N MET A 115 4.57 11.75 6.12
CA MET A 115 4.69 10.34 5.72
C MET A 115 5.75 10.13 4.64
N THR A 116 5.85 11.02 3.65
CA THR A 116 6.89 10.91 2.62
C THR A 116 8.29 11.13 3.20
N GLU A 117 8.44 12.01 4.18
CA GLU A 117 9.71 12.19 4.89
C GLU A 117 10.11 10.94 5.68
N ILE A 118 9.14 10.27 6.30
CA ILE A 118 9.38 8.99 6.98
C ILE A 118 9.85 7.94 5.98
N LEU A 119 9.20 7.84 4.84
CA LEU A 119 9.58 6.88 3.79
C LEU A 119 11.00 7.16 3.29
N ALA A 120 11.33 8.42 3.04
CA ALA A 120 12.67 8.81 2.61
C ALA A 120 13.73 8.45 3.66
N ASP A 121 13.45 8.74 4.92
CA ASP A 121 14.35 8.43 6.03
C ASP A 121 14.59 6.93 6.19
N GLU A 122 13.50 6.16 6.24
CA GLU A 122 13.60 4.72 6.49
C GLU A 122 14.16 3.94 5.31
N LEU A 123 13.75 4.26 4.09
CA LEU A 123 14.24 3.59 2.88
C LEU A 123 15.66 4.04 2.52
N GLY A 124 16.09 5.19 3.01
CA GLY A 124 17.45 5.71 2.79
C GLY A 124 18.52 5.07 3.67
N LYS A 125 18.13 4.22 4.61
CA LYS A 125 19.08 3.51 5.50
C LYS A 125 19.83 2.44 4.74
N GLU A 126 20.92 1.94 5.33
CA GLU A 126 21.76 0.91 4.75
C GLU A 126 20.94 -0.31 4.32
N GLY A 127 21.24 -0.85 3.14
CA GLY A 127 20.53 -1.98 2.57
C GLY A 127 19.25 -1.60 1.83
N GLY A 128 18.92 -0.32 1.79
CA GLY A 128 17.73 0.17 1.11
C GLY A 128 17.97 0.56 -0.36
N PRO A 129 16.89 0.90 -1.07
CA PRO A 129 16.95 1.29 -2.48
C PRO A 129 17.57 2.69 -2.66
N LYS A 130 18.04 2.95 -3.86
CA LYS A 130 18.54 4.27 -4.25
C LYS A 130 17.62 4.90 -5.29
N GLY A 131 17.49 6.23 -5.21
CA GLY A 131 16.76 6.98 -6.23
C GLY A 131 15.26 6.73 -6.28
N VAL A 132 14.64 6.32 -5.16
CA VAL A 132 13.18 6.16 -5.10
C VAL A 132 12.49 7.49 -5.35
N ARG A 133 11.35 7.43 -6.01
CA ARG A 133 10.52 8.60 -6.29
C ARG A 133 9.28 8.53 -5.43
N LEU A 134 9.15 9.49 -4.51
CA LEU A 134 8.06 9.53 -3.54
C LEU A 134 6.99 10.52 -3.98
N VAL A 135 5.74 10.10 -3.96
CA VAL A 135 4.58 10.90 -4.32
C VAL A 135 3.58 10.83 -3.17
N ALA A 136 3.10 11.97 -2.72
CA ALA A 136 2.02 12.02 -1.73
C ALA A 136 0.70 12.21 -2.45
N LEU A 137 -0.24 11.30 -2.19
CA LEU A 137 -1.61 11.44 -2.67
C LEU A 137 -2.42 12.11 -1.57
N SER A 138 -2.89 13.32 -1.81
CA SER A 138 -3.64 14.10 -0.83
C SER A 138 -4.95 14.61 -1.43
N GLY A 139 -5.86 15.01 -0.55
CA GLY A 139 -7.14 15.57 -0.94
C GLY A 139 -8.28 15.03 -0.11
N PRO A 140 -9.46 15.70 -0.13
CA PRO A 140 -10.65 15.24 0.59
C PRO A 140 -11.34 14.14 -0.22
N THR A 141 -11.03 12.88 0.12
CA THR A 141 -11.62 11.73 -0.55
C THR A 141 -12.22 10.77 0.48
N HIS A 142 -13.28 10.08 0.07
CA HIS A 142 -13.95 9.09 0.89
C HIS A 142 -13.77 7.70 0.24
N ALA A 143 -13.29 6.74 1.05
CA ALA A 143 -13.05 5.39 0.57
C ALA A 143 -14.32 4.73 0.02
N GLU A 144 -15.45 4.99 0.65
CA GLU A 144 -16.74 4.44 0.22
C GLU A 144 -17.11 4.89 -1.20
N GLU A 145 -16.82 6.12 -1.55
CA GLU A 145 -17.10 6.64 -2.88
C GLU A 145 -16.17 6.04 -3.93
N VAL A 146 -14.88 5.89 -3.58
CA VAL A 146 -13.89 5.29 -4.47
C VAL A 146 -14.18 3.80 -4.70
N ALA A 147 -14.74 3.11 -3.70
CA ALA A 147 -15.03 1.68 -3.75
C ALA A 147 -16.23 1.34 -4.66
N LEU A 148 -17.05 2.29 -5.01
CA LEU A 148 -18.19 2.10 -5.89
C LEU A 148 -17.80 2.32 -7.33
#